data_49e5213cf73e4e4febe2416bc8a6cf53
#
_entry.id   49e5213cf73e4e4febe2416bc8a6cf53
#
_cell.length_a   1.000
_cell.length_b   1.000
_cell.length_c   1.000
_cell.angle_alpha   90.00
_cell.angle_beta   90.00
_cell.angle_gamma   90.00
#
_symmetry.space_group_name_H-M   'P 1'
#
loop_
_entity.id
_entity.type
_entity.pdbx_description
1 polymer ?
#
loop_
_entity_poly.entity_id
_entity_poly.type
_entity_poly.pdbx_seq_one_letter_code
_entity_poly.pdbx_strand_id
1 'polypeptide(L)'
;MRLLRSLGKKSLRGKKCLVRINLDIKNPYKDSFRLRAALGTLRLLFASGAKPLLISHRGRPQGKDASLSLKPAITILEKELGKKLKWRENLRFDPREENNELSFAKELAESADIYINDDFATSHRKAASLVAITKLLPSYAGVRFEEEIANLSRVRDNPDYPRVVILGGIKLEDKLGIIQILENNHTQFLLGSAYRLPREALP
;
A
#
# COMPACT_ATOMS: atom_id res chain seq x y z
N MET A 1 -11.92 -9.93 2.34
CA MET A 1 -11.01 -9.32 1.35
C MET A 1 -10.88 -10.25 0.15
N ARG A 2 -10.90 -9.70 -1.08
CA ARG A 2 -10.67 -10.50 -2.31
C ARG A 2 -9.19 -10.40 -2.68
N LEU A 3 -8.57 -11.51 -3.04
CA LEU A 3 -7.16 -11.58 -3.40
C LEU A 3 -6.99 -11.60 -4.92
N LEU A 4 -6.00 -10.88 -5.44
CA LEU A 4 -5.68 -10.92 -6.87
C LEU A 4 -5.33 -12.34 -7.34
N ARG A 5 -4.60 -13.09 -6.50
CA ARG A 5 -4.21 -14.48 -6.79
C ARG A 5 -5.39 -15.44 -6.91
N SER A 6 -6.56 -15.10 -6.34
CA SER A 6 -7.78 -15.92 -6.51
C SER A 6 -8.39 -15.79 -7.90
N LEU A 7 -8.00 -14.78 -8.68
CA LEU A 7 -8.40 -14.66 -10.07
C LEU A 7 -7.50 -15.52 -10.95
N GLY A 8 -8.10 -16.46 -11.66
CA GLY A 8 -7.38 -17.26 -12.64
C GLY A 8 -6.79 -16.40 -13.77
N LYS A 9 -5.70 -16.85 -14.37
CA LYS A 9 -5.04 -16.14 -15.50
C LYS A 9 -6.01 -15.82 -16.65
N LYS A 10 -6.96 -16.72 -16.94
CA LYS A 10 -8.00 -16.52 -17.98
C LYS A 10 -8.89 -15.31 -17.67
N SER A 11 -9.25 -15.10 -16.41
CA SER A 11 -10.09 -13.97 -15.98
C SER A 11 -9.39 -12.62 -16.05
N LEU A 12 -8.07 -12.60 -16.01
CA LEU A 12 -7.26 -11.38 -16.08
C LEU A 12 -6.84 -11.00 -17.50
N ARG A 13 -6.89 -11.95 -18.44
CA ARG A 13 -6.43 -11.73 -19.81
C ARG A 13 -7.22 -10.61 -20.48
N GLY A 14 -6.48 -9.61 -20.98
CA GLY A 14 -7.04 -8.42 -21.63
C GLY A 14 -7.65 -7.38 -20.70
N LYS A 15 -7.90 -7.70 -19.42
CA LYS A 15 -8.49 -6.77 -18.44
C LYS A 15 -7.62 -5.55 -18.23
N LYS A 16 -8.25 -4.38 -18.21
CA LYS A 16 -7.65 -3.12 -17.78
C LYS A 16 -7.67 -3.08 -16.25
N CYS A 17 -6.50 -3.10 -15.64
CA CYS A 17 -6.34 -3.16 -14.19
C CYS A 17 -5.81 -1.82 -13.68
N LEU A 18 -6.61 -1.07 -12.91
CA LEU A 18 -6.12 0.09 -12.17
C LEU A 18 -5.36 -0.42 -10.94
N VAL A 19 -4.05 -0.17 -10.89
CA VAL A 19 -3.17 -0.73 -9.86
C VAL A 19 -2.57 0.38 -9.02
N ARG A 20 -2.97 0.44 -7.75
CA ARG A 20 -2.38 1.36 -6.79
C ARG A 20 -1.17 0.69 -6.14
N ILE A 21 -0.01 1.30 -6.28
CA ILE A 21 1.26 0.88 -5.69
C ILE A 21 1.86 2.02 -4.85
N ASN A 22 2.80 1.70 -3.98
CA ASN A 22 3.49 2.71 -3.16
C ASN A 22 4.75 3.21 -3.86
N LEU A 23 4.69 4.45 -4.37
CA LEU A 23 5.85 5.16 -4.92
C LEU A 23 6.20 6.43 -4.12
N ASP A 24 5.77 6.52 -2.86
CA ASP A 24 6.15 7.61 -1.95
C ASP A 24 7.60 7.42 -1.49
N ILE A 25 8.53 7.72 -2.38
CA ILE A 25 9.96 7.47 -2.26
C ILE A 25 10.69 8.80 -2.41
N LYS A 26 11.52 9.17 -1.42
CA LYS A 26 12.32 10.41 -1.48
C LYS A 26 13.33 10.35 -2.63
N ASN A 27 14.09 9.28 -2.69
CA ASN A 27 15.08 9.06 -3.76
C ASN A 27 14.91 7.68 -4.37
N PRO A 28 14.30 7.56 -5.56
CA PRO A 28 14.03 6.27 -6.18
C PRO A 28 15.28 5.49 -6.58
N TYR A 29 16.42 6.16 -6.72
CA TYR A 29 17.69 5.51 -7.04
C TYR A 29 18.36 4.85 -5.82
N LYS A 30 18.04 5.30 -4.61
CA LYS A 30 18.58 4.75 -3.34
C LYS A 30 17.61 3.82 -2.65
N ASP A 31 16.30 4.10 -2.70
CA ASP A 31 15.25 3.30 -2.07
C ASP A 31 14.60 2.35 -3.09
N SER A 32 15.26 1.21 -3.32
CA SER A 32 14.75 0.19 -4.24
C SER A 32 13.74 -0.77 -3.61
N PHE A 33 13.58 -0.78 -2.27
CA PHE A 33 12.71 -1.75 -1.59
C PHE A 33 11.25 -1.61 -2.01
N ARG A 34 10.69 -0.39 -1.94
CA ARG A 34 9.29 -0.14 -2.34
C ARG A 34 9.05 -0.42 -3.82
N LEU A 35 10.02 -0.11 -4.67
CA LEU A 35 9.94 -0.42 -6.10
C LEU A 35 9.91 -1.94 -6.33
N ARG A 36 10.81 -2.69 -5.68
CA ARG A 36 10.84 -4.15 -5.78
C ARG A 36 9.58 -4.81 -5.24
N ALA A 37 9.00 -4.25 -4.17
CA ALA A 37 7.75 -4.75 -3.60
C ALA A 37 6.59 -4.74 -4.61
N ALA A 38 6.52 -3.74 -5.50
CA ALA A 38 5.50 -3.66 -6.53
C ALA A 38 5.68 -4.68 -7.68
N LEU A 39 6.89 -5.22 -7.87
CA LEU A 39 7.20 -6.10 -9.00
C LEU A 39 6.40 -7.40 -8.96
N GLY A 40 6.09 -7.94 -7.79
CA GLY A 40 5.32 -9.19 -7.64
C GLY A 40 3.95 -9.09 -8.32
N THR A 41 3.20 -8.06 -7.98
CA THR A 41 1.87 -7.80 -8.57
C THR A 41 1.96 -7.50 -10.06
N LEU A 42 2.91 -6.67 -10.47
CA LEU A 42 3.07 -6.30 -11.88
C LEU A 42 3.46 -7.50 -12.77
N ARG A 43 4.40 -8.33 -12.31
CA ARG A 43 4.79 -9.56 -13.03
C ARG A 43 3.63 -10.52 -13.18
N LEU A 44 2.81 -10.72 -12.11
CA LEU A 44 1.62 -11.55 -12.16
C LEU A 44 0.63 -11.04 -13.21
N LEU A 45 0.35 -9.73 -13.23
CA LEU A 45 -0.58 -9.13 -14.18
C LEU A 45 -0.09 -9.27 -15.63
N PHE A 46 1.18 -8.96 -15.89
CA PHE A 46 1.74 -9.14 -17.23
C PHE A 46 1.76 -10.60 -17.68
N ALA A 47 2.12 -11.53 -16.81
CA ALA A 47 2.10 -12.97 -17.10
C ALA A 47 0.68 -13.50 -17.35
N SER A 48 -0.34 -12.80 -16.85
CA SER A 48 -1.75 -13.13 -17.11
C SER A 48 -2.32 -12.45 -18.34
N GLY A 49 -1.53 -11.63 -19.06
CA GLY A 49 -2.00 -10.86 -20.20
C GLY A 49 -2.92 -9.70 -19.84
N ALA A 50 -2.90 -9.23 -18.60
CA ALA A 50 -3.62 -8.04 -18.18
C ALA A 50 -2.94 -6.75 -18.67
N LYS A 51 -3.70 -5.65 -18.62
CA LYS A 51 -3.25 -4.31 -19.03
C LYS A 51 -3.23 -3.38 -17.80
N PRO A 52 -2.14 -3.36 -17.00
CA PRO A 52 -2.06 -2.52 -15.84
C PRO A 52 -1.94 -1.03 -16.20
N LEU A 53 -2.69 -0.19 -15.49
CA LEU A 53 -2.56 1.25 -15.40
C LEU A 53 -2.16 1.60 -13.97
N LEU A 54 -0.96 2.11 -13.77
CA LEU A 54 -0.43 2.41 -12.44
C LEU A 54 -0.94 3.76 -11.94
N ILE A 55 -1.27 3.78 -10.67
CA ILE A 55 -1.56 4.98 -9.90
C ILE A 55 -0.79 4.96 -8.59
N SER A 56 -0.35 6.11 -8.14
CA SER A 56 0.35 6.29 -6.87
C SER A 56 0.33 7.74 -6.43
N HIS A 57 0.87 7.97 -5.23
CA HIS A 57 1.18 9.32 -4.75
C HIS A 57 2.66 9.43 -4.38
N ARG A 58 3.15 10.65 -4.27
CA ARG A 58 4.48 10.98 -3.76
C ARG A 58 4.46 12.30 -3.01
N GLY A 59 4.94 12.29 -1.77
CA GLY A 59 4.99 13.48 -0.92
C GLY A 59 3.62 14.04 -0.55
N ARG A 60 3.63 15.34 -0.22
CA ARG A 60 2.43 16.13 0.12
C ARG A 60 2.44 17.45 -0.66
N PRO A 61 2.21 17.42 -1.95
CA PRO A 61 2.18 18.63 -2.78
C PRO A 61 1.00 19.51 -2.43
N GLN A 62 1.16 20.83 -2.61
CA GLN A 62 0.07 21.82 -2.58
C GLN A 62 -0.45 22.15 -3.98
N GLY A 63 -0.29 21.24 -4.93
CA GLY A 63 -0.61 21.38 -6.34
C GLY A 63 0.40 20.63 -7.20
N LYS A 64 0.52 20.98 -8.48
CA LYS A 64 1.49 20.36 -9.38
C LYS A 64 2.91 20.78 -9.02
N ASP A 65 3.76 19.81 -8.68
CA ASP A 65 5.17 19.97 -8.33
C ASP A 65 6.00 18.93 -9.08
N ALA A 66 6.80 19.37 -10.04
CA ALA A 66 7.63 18.50 -10.88
C ALA A 66 8.64 17.67 -10.08
N SER A 67 9.08 18.15 -8.90
CA SER A 67 10.00 17.43 -8.02
C SER A 67 9.34 16.19 -7.40
N LEU A 68 8.02 16.18 -7.31
CA LEU A 68 7.20 15.09 -6.79
C LEU A 68 6.54 14.23 -7.90
N SER A 69 7.02 14.37 -9.15
CA SER A 69 6.60 13.51 -10.26
C SER A 69 6.96 12.04 -9.99
N LEU A 70 6.08 11.14 -10.42
CA LEU A 70 6.29 9.69 -10.35
C LEU A 70 7.25 9.18 -11.44
N LYS A 71 7.52 9.97 -12.47
CA LYS A 71 8.30 9.57 -13.64
C LYS A 71 9.64 8.89 -13.30
N PRO A 72 10.48 9.38 -12.35
CA PRO A 72 11.74 8.71 -12.03
C PRO A 72 11.55 7.29 -11.49
N ALA A 73 10.56 7.07 -10.62
CA ALA A 73 10.25 5.76 -10.07
C ALA A 73 9.70 4.80 -11.14
N ILE A 74 8.83 5.31 -12.02
CA ILE A 74 8.28 4.55 -13.14
C ILE A 74 9.38 4.12 -14.11
N THR A 75 10.34 4.99 -14.44
CA THR A 75 11.47 4.66 -15.31
C THR A 75 12.29 3.48 -14.75
N ILE A 76 12.50 3.44 -13.46
CA ILE A 76 13.21 2.32 -12.81
C ILE A 76 12.37 1.03 -12.89
N LEU A 77 11.07 1.09 -12.60
CA LEU A 77 10.17 -0.07 -12.73
C LEU A 77 10.13 -0.60 -14.16
N GLU A 78 10.09 0.26 -15.15
CA GLU A 78 10.14 -0.13 -16.57
C GLU A 78 11.43 -0.89 -16.91
N LYS A 79 12.57 -0.40 -16.40
CA LYS A 79 13.87 -1.06 -16.55
C LYS A 79 13.88 -2.45 -15.91
N GLU A 80 13.39 -2.57 -14.68
CA GLU A 80 13.32 -3.83 -13.92
C GLU A 80 12.37 -4.87 -14.54
N LEU A 81 11.31 -4.39 -15.19
CA LEU A 81 10.31 -5.25 -15.85
C LEU A 81 10.65 -5.56 -17.31
N GLY A 82 11.55 -4.80 -17.94
CA GLY A 82 11.80 -4.87 -19.38
C GLY A 82 10.58 -4.48 -20.22
N LYS A 83 9.65 -3.67 -19.67
CA LYS A 83 8.37 -3.32 -20.29
C LYS A 83 7.98 -1.87 -20.01
N LYS A 84 7.34 -1.24 -21.00
CA LYS A 84 6.71 0.07 -20.79
C LYS A 84 5.47 -0.05 -19.94
N LEU A 85 5.27 0.93 -19.05
CA LEU A 85 4.15 1.01 -18.13
C LEU A 85 3.20 2.13 -18.54
N LYS A 86 1.90 1.86 -18.45
CA LYS A 86 0.89 2.92 -18.42
C LYS A 86 0.73 3.38 -16.99
N TRP A 87 0.72 4.69 -16.78
CA TRP A 87 0.60 5.27 -15.44
C TRP A 87 -0.04 6.65 -15.50
N ARG A 88 -0.59 7.11 -14.37
CA ARG A 88 -1.03 8.49 -14.15
C ARG A 88 -0.01 9.21 -13.27
N GLU A 89 0.07 10.52 -13.40
CA GLU A 89 0.92 11.35 -12.56
C GLU A 89 0.41 11.35 -11.11
N ASN A 90 1.24 11.84 -10.20
CA ASN A 90 0.98 11.89 -8.78
C ASN A 90 -0.46 12.30 -8.46
N LEU A 91 -1.23 11.37 -7.89
CA LEU A 91 -2.66 11.58 -7.63
C LEU A 91 -2.91 12.78 -6.70
N ARG A 92 -1.95 13.09 -5.82
CA ARG A 92 -2.05 14.23 -4.90
C ARG A 92 -1.85 15.59 -5.54
N PHE A 93 -1.57 15.66 -6.84
CA PHE A 93 -1.64 16.92 -7.58
C PHE A 93 -3.08 17.40 -7.75
N ASP A 94 -4.05 16.50 -7.56
CA ASP A 94 -5.48 16.82 -7.55
C ASP A 94 -6.00 16.74 -6.10
N PRO A 95 -6.52 17.84 -5.54
CA PRO A 95 -7.03 17.87 -4.16
C PRO A 95 -8.20 16.93 -3.92
N ARG A 96 -8.94 16.55 -4.96
CA ARG A 96 -10.05 15.60 -4.90
C ARG A 96 -9.60 14.21 -4.44
N GLU A 97 -8.30 13.87 -4.63
CA GLU A 97 -7.74 12.61 -4.11
C GLU A 97 -7.80 12.56 -2.59
N GLU A 98 -7.26 13.58 -1.91
CA GLU A 98 -7.21 13.58 -0.44
C GLU A 98 -8.59 13.87 0.20
N ASN A 99 -9.47 14.57 -0.50
CA ASN A 99 -10.86 14.80 -0.11
C ASN A 99 -11.76 13.56 -0.30
N ASN A 100 -11.23 12.47 -0.85
CA ASN A 100 -12.01 11.26 -1.15
C ASN A 100 -13.23 11.52 -2.04
N GLU A 101 -13.07 12.39 -3.04
CA GLU A 101 -14.19 12.79 -3.90
C GLU A 101 -14.56 11.68 -4.90
N LEU A 102 -15.86 11.40 -4.98
CA LEU A 102 -16.41 10.40 -5.89
C LEU A 102 -16.19 10.78 -7.37
N SER A 103 -16.18 12.07 -7.69
CA SER A 103 -15.91 12.60 -9.03
C SER A 103 -14.54 12.15 -9.56
N PHE A 104 -13.51 12.25 -8.72
CA PHE A 104 -12.17 11.82 -9.08
C PHE A 104 -12.06 10.30 -9.18
N ALA A 105 -12.70 9.56 -8.26
CA ALA A 105 -12.76 8.11 -8.34
C ALA A 105 -13.47 7.61 -9.62
N LYS A 106 -14.55 8.28 -10.08
CA LYS A 106 -15.20 7.97 -11.37
C LYS A 106 -14.24 8.15 -12.54
N GLU A 107 -13.51 9.28 -12.58
CA GLU A 107 -12.50 9.54 -13.62
C GLU A 107 -11.42 8.46 -13.67
N LEU A 108 -10.96 7.96 -12.50
CA LEU A 108 -10.01 6.86 -12.43
C LEU A 108 -10.64 5.53 -12.90
N ALA A 109 -11.90 5.29 -12.56
CA ALA A 109 -12.60 4.04 -12.86
C ALA A 109 -12.92 3.87 -14.34
N GLU A 110 -13.18 4.95 -15.10
CA GLU A 110 -13.49 4.90 -16.54
C GLU A 110 -12.45 4.16 -17.37
N SER A 111 -11.21 4.14 -16.91
CA SER A 111 -10.08 3.53 -17.61
C SER A 111 -9.83 2.07 -17.25
N ALA A 112 -10.66 1.44 -16.39
CA ALA A 112 -10.37 0.14 -15.82
C ALA A 112 -11.60 -0.77 -15.65
N ASP A 113 -11.38 -2.08 -15.70
CA ASP A 113 -12.38 -3.11 -15.42
C ASP A 113 -12.36 -3.56 -13.97
N ILE A 114 -11.19 -3.50 -13.33
CA ILE A 114 -10.95 -3.89 -11.94
C ILE A 114 -9.95 -2.95 -11.28
N TYR A 115 -10.04 -2.86 -9.95
CA TYR A 115 -9.09 -2.13 -9.12
C TYR A 115 -8.25 -3.10 -8.27
N ILE A 116 -6.95 -2.82 -8.16
CA ILE A 116 -6.01 -3.60 -7.36
C ILE A 116 -5.29 -2.65 -6.41
N ASN A 117 -5.46 -2.86 -5.10
CA ASN A 117 -4.69 -2.14 -4.10
C ASN A 117 -3.46 -2.98 -3.69
N ASP A 118 -2.28 -2.45 -3.97
CA ASP A 118 -0.99 -3.02 -3.56
C ASP A 118 -0.16 -2.03 -2.71
N ASP A 119 -0.83 -0.98 -2.19
CA ASP A 119 -0.28 0.03 -1.29
C ASP A 119 -0.81 -0.15 0.12
N PHE A 120 -0.34 -1.18 0.83
CA PHE A 120 -0.75 -1.47 2.20
C PHE A 120 -0.49 -0.31 3.16
N ALA A 121 0.68 0.33 3.04
CA ALA A 121 1.14 1.37 3.96
C ALA A 121 0.18 2.58 4.07
N THR A 122 -0.59 2.88 3.03
CA THR A 122 -1.53 4.01 3.02
C THR A 122 -2.99 3.62 3.05
N SER A 123 -3.30 2.33 3.15
CA SER A 123 -4.69 1.82 3.08
C SER A 123 -5.59 2.26 4.23
N HIS A 124 -5.02 2.78 5.32
CA HIS A 124 -5.75 3.39 6.43
C HIS A 124 -6.29 4.80 6.11
N ARG A 125 -5.87 5.42 5.00
CA ARG A 125 -6.28 6.78 4.63
C ARG A 125 -7.62 6.80 3.89
N LYS A 126 -8.39 7.87 4.12
CA LYS A 126 -9.59 8.16 3.32
C LYS A 126 -9.14 8.98 2.09
N ALA A 127 -8.97 8.33 0.95
CA ALA A 127 -8.61 8.95 -0.31
C ALA A 127 -9.46 8.38 -1.45
N ALA A 128 -9.67 9.15 -2.52
CA ALA A 128 -10.53 8.74 -3.64
C ALA A 128 -10.07 7.41 -4.26
N SER A 129 -8.76 7.26 -4.46
CA SER A 129 -8.17 6.04 -5.01
C SER A 129 -8.05 4.88 -4.01
N LEU A 130 -8.48 5.04 -2.75
CA LEU A 130 -8.49 4.00 -1.73
C LEU A 130 -9.89 3.62 -1.29
N VAL A 131 -10.79 4.60 -1.11
CA VAL A 131 -12.14 4.37 -0.57
C VAL A 131 -13.20 4.54 -1.65
N ALA A 132 -13.31 5.72 -2.29
CA ALA A 132 -14.37 5.96 -3.27
C ALA A 132 -14.30 5.01 -4.46
N ILE A 133 -13.09 4.66 -4.92
CA ILE A 133 -12.84 3.75 -6.06
C ILE A 133 -13.42 2.36 -5.83
N THR A 134 -13.40 1.85 -4.59
CA THR A 134 -13.89 0.49 -4.27
C THR A 134 -15.41 0.35 -4.38
N LYS A 135 -16.13 1.47 -4.43
CA LYS A 135 -17.57 1.50 -4.66
C LYS A 135 -17.91 1.39 -6.15
N LEU A 136 -16.94 1.63 -7.03
CA LEU A 136 -17.12 1.73 -8.47
C LEU A 136 -16.59 0.51 -9.23
N LEU A 137 -15.52 -0.11 -8.72
CA LEU A 137 -14.86 -1.24 -9.38
C LEU A 137 -14.76 -2.47 -8.47
N PRO A 138 -14.86 -3.69 -9.05
CA PRO A 138 -14.46 -4.90 -8.35
C PRO A 138 -13.01 -4.76 -7.88
N SER A 139 -12.79 -4.89 -6.55
CA SER A 139 -11.53 -4.52 -5.90
C SER A 139 -10.84 -5.74 -5.31
N TYR A 140 -9.52 -5.81 -5.46
CA TYR A 140 -8.66 -6.92 -5.05
C TYR A 140 -7.41 -6.42 -4.34
N ALA A 141 -6.93 -7.18 -3.38
CA ALA A 141 -5.60 -6.99 -2.80
C ALA A 141 -4.53 -7.51 -3.76
N GLY A 142 -3.49 -6.70 -4.00
CA GLY A 142 -2.32 -7.11 -4.74
C GLY A 142 -1.44 -8.09 -3.96
N VAL A 143 -0.41 -8.62 -4.59
CA VAL A 143 0.48 -9.64 -4.01
C VAL A 143 1.18 -9.14 -2.75
N ARG A 144 1.71 -7.92 -2.78
CA ARG A 144 2.37 -7.33 -1.62
C ARG A 144 1.40 -7.05 -0.49
N PHE A 145 0.21 -6.55 -0.81
CA PHE A 145 -0.84 -6.30 0.18
C PHE A 145 -1.25 -7.61 0.89
N GLU A 146 -1.40 -8.69 0.14
CA GLU A 146 -1.71 -10.02 0.66
C GLU A 146 -0.63 -10.51 1.64
N GLU A 147 0.65 -10.36 1.27
CA GLU A 147 1.80 -10.73 2.11
C GLU A 147 1.83 -9.95 3.42
N GLU A 148 1.58 -8.64 3.39
CA GLU A 148 1.51 -7.80 4.61
C GLU A 148 0.40 -8.27 5.55
N ILE A 149 -0.80 -8.50 5.02
CA ILE A 149 -1.93 -8.99 5.83
C ILE A 149 -1.63 -10.38 6.40
N ALA A 150 -1.08 -11.30 5.61
CA ALA A 150 -0.76 -12.64 6.06
C ALA A 150 0.25 -12.63 7.22
N ASN A 151 1.32 -11.84 7.09
CA ASN A 151 2.36 -11.73 8.11
C ASN A 151 1.82 -11.08 9.39
N LEU A 152 1.08 -9.97 9.29
CA LEU A 152 0.53 -9.30 10.44
C LEU A 152 -0.56 -10.14 11.15
N SER A 153 -1.41 -10.83 10.38
CA SER A 153 -2.40 -11.75 10.94
C SER A 153 -1.74 -12.90 11.70
N ARG A 154 -0.65 -13.47 11.15
CA ARG A 154 0.11 -14.50 11.85
C ARG A 154 0.65 -14.00 13.19
N VAL A 155 1.25 -12.81 13.22
CA VAL A 155 1.77 -12.21 14.46
C VAL A 155 0.66 -11.94 15.47
N ARG A 156 -0.52 -11.53 15.03
CA ARG A 156 -1.64 -11.23 15.89
C ARG A 156 -2.39 -12.48 16.37
N ASP A 157 -2.76 -13.36 15.43
CA ASP A 157 -3.75 -14.40 15.67
C ASP A 157 -3.13 -15.75 16.02
N ASN A 158 -1.93 -16.05 15.48
CA ASN A 158 -1.24 -17.32 15.69
C ASN A 158 0.29 -17.14 15.69
N PRO A 159 0.82 -16.40 16.67
CA PRO A 159 2.26 -16.15 16.77
C PRO A 159 3.04 -17.39 17.23
N ASP A 160 4.29 -17.51 16.76
CA ASP A 160 5.26 -18.38 17.40
C ASP A 160 5.70 -17.77 18.75
N TYR A 161 5.96 -18.60 19.75
CA TYR A 161 6.42 -18.16 21.07
C TYR A 161 7.85 -18.64 21.35
N PRO A 162 8.67 -17.87 22.12
CA PRO A 162 8.29 -16.59 22.79
C PRO A 162 8.14 -15.45 21.77
N ARG A 163 7.14 -14.58 21.97
CA ARG A 163 6.94 -13.39 21.14
C ARG A 163 7.53 -12.16 21.82
N VAL A 164 8.44 -11.47 21.12
CA VAL A 164 9.02 -10.21 21.56
C VAL A 164 8.56 -9.08 20.65
N VAL A 165 7.96 -8.05 21.22
CA VAL A 165 7.47 -6.87 20.50
C VAL A 165 8.32 -5.66 20.89
N ILE A 166 9.03 -5.08 19.91
CA ILE A 166 9.86 -3.91 20.13
C ILE A 166 9.09 -2.68 19.65
N LEU A 167 8.76 -1.78 20.57
CA LEU A 167 8.06 -0.54 20.28
C LEU A 167 9.01 0.65 20.49
N GLY A 168 9.23 1.42 19.43
CA GLY A 168 10.07 2.61 19.45
C GLY A 168 9.36 3.83 18.83
N GLY A 169 9.91 5.03 19.04
CA GLY A 169 9.42 6.30 18.50
C GLY A 169 8.89 7.27 19.56
N ILE A 170 8.54 8.49 19.12
CA ILE A 170 8.29 9.63 20.02
C ILE A 170 6.89 9.59 20.67
N LYS A 171 5.87 9.10 19.94
CA LYS A 171 4.49 9.08 20.44
C LYS A 171 4.11 7.70 20.91
N LEU A 172 3.90 7.54 22.21
CA LEU A 172 3.51 6.28 22.83
C LEU A 172 2.01 6.02 22.66
N GLU A 173 1.19 7.06 22.71
CA GLU A 173 -0.27 6.97 22.61
C GLU A 173 -0.71 6.21 21.36
N ASP A 174 -0.03 6.47 20.22
CA ASP A 174 -0.30 5.78 18.96
C ASP A 174 -0.01 4.27 19.01
N LYS A 175 0.64 3.77 20.07
CA LYS A 175 1.11 2.40 20.22
C LYS A 175 0.40 1.62 21.32
N LEU A 176 -0.32 2.29 22.22
CA LEU A 176 -1.09 1.62 23.28
C LEU A 176 -2.06 0.59 22.70
N GLY A 177 -2.72 0.92 21.58
CA GLY A 177 -3.59 -0.01 20.88
C GLY A 177 -2.88 -1.27 20.36
N ILE A 178 -1.60 -1.18 20.01
CA ILE A 178 -0.80 -2.34 19.58
C ILE A 178 -0.50 -3.22 20.79
N ILE A 179 -0.16 -2.62 21.95
CA ILE A 179 0.09 -3.37 23.18
C ILE A 179 -1.17 -4.15 23.55
N GLN A 180 -2.32 -3.48 23.61
CA GLN A 180 -3.61 -4.11 23.96
C GLN A 180 -3.99 -5.28 23.05
N ILE A 181 -3.70 -5.17 21.73
CA ILE A 181 -4.01 -6.23 20.76
C ILE A 181 -3.05 -7.42 20.87
N LEU A 182 -1.78 -7.18 21.23
CA LEU A 182 -0.74 -8.19 21.23
C LEU A 182 -0.41 -8.74 22.62
N GLU A 183 -1.00 -8.15 23.69
CA GLU A 183 -0.76 -8.55 25.06
C GLU A 183 -1.29 -9.97 25.34
N ASN A 184 -0.44 -10.81 25.93
CA ASN A 184 -0.78 -12.08 26.56
C ASN A 184 0.39 -12.56 27.43
N ASN A 185 0.20 -13.62 28.19
CA ASN A 185 1.18 -14.16 29.14
C ASN A 185 2.52 -14.63 28.52
N HIS A 186 2.61 -14.71 27.19
CA HIS A 186 3.80 -15.17 26.46
C HIS A 186 4.42 -14.08 25.58
N THR A 187 3.97 -12.82 25.72
CA THR A 187 4.48 -11.69 24.96
C THR A 187 5.30 -10.77 25.83
N GLN A 188 6.52 -10.50 25.40
CA GLN A 188 7.41 -9.53 26.02
C GLN A 188 7.43 -8.23 25.21
N PHE A 189 7.30 -7.09 25.87
CA PHE A 189 7.40 -5.80 25.22
C PHE A 189 8.71 -5.11 25.59
N LEU A 190 9.47 -4.71 24.58
CA LEU A 190 10.65 -3.85 24.74
C LEU A 190 10.28 -2.44 24.25
N LEU A 191 10.28 -1.49 25.16
CA LEU A 191 9.94 -0.10 24.87
C LEU A 191 11.23 0.72 24.71
N GLY A 192 11.56 1.04 23.47
CA GLY A 192 12.69 1.89 23.10
C GLY A 192 12.23 3.30 22.80
N SER A 193 12.06 4.16 23.79
CA SER A 193 11.75 5.56 23.57
C SER A 193 12.28 6.44 24.70
N ALA A 194 12.29 7.77 24.47
CA ALA A 194 12.61 8.77 25.50
C ALA A 194 11.55 8.86 26.61
N TYR A 195 10.47 8.09 26.54
CA TYR A 195 9.40 8.14 27.52
C TYR A 195 9.66 7.17 28.68
N ARG A 196 9.75 7.71 29.88
CA ARG A 196 9.52 6.95 31.10
C ARG A 196 8.00 6.76 31.23
N LEU A 197 7.53 5.54 31.02
CA LEU A 197 6.15 5.21 31.38
C LEU A 197 5.98 5.38 32.91
N PRO A 198 4.90 6.03 33.40
CA PRO A 198 4.51 5.90 34.78
C PRO A 198 4.36 4.41 35.09
N ARG A 199 4.84 3.94 36.26
CA ARG A 199 4.73 2.54 36.68
C ARG A 199 3.30 1.99 36.61
N GLU A 200 2.31 2.86 36.76
CA GLU A 200 0.87 2.59 36.73
C GLU A 200 0.31 2.34 35.31
N ALA A 201 1.07 2.59 34.27
CA ALA A 201 0.67 2.37 32.86
C ALA A 201 1.20 1.06 32.26
N LEU A 202 1.89 0.26 33.07
CA LEU A 202 2.34 -1.08 32.66
C LEU A 202 1.36 -2.12 33.24
N PRO A 203 0.90 -3.10 32.41
CA PRO A 203 0.07 -4.19 32.89
C PRO A 203 0.81 -5.06 33.92
#